data_606a000740408c667fd172e812195639
#
_entry.id   606a000740408c667fd172e812195639
#
_cell.length_a   1.000
_cell.length_b   1.000
_cell.length_c   1.000
_cell.angle_alpha   90.00
_cell.angle_beta   90.00
_cell.angle_gamma   90.00
#
_symmetry.space_group_name_H-M   'P 1'
#
loop_
_entity.id
_entity.type
_entity.pdbx_description
1 polymer ?
#
loop_
_entity_poly.entity_id
_entity_poly.type
_entity_poly.pdbx_seq_one_letter_code
_entity_poly.pdbx_strand_id
1 'polypeptide(L)'
;MALTKDFGPLNIRKQVERTAIKGRHLTFIDDLSAAELENLFKTAEMLEPFSRSKVPLLEGKILCTLFFQPSSRTRMSHETAMMRLGGGVLTESNPMVSSSAAKGESLYDALRVIAQYADAMVLRHPDDTEVLPTLERISPDPMPIISGGYGNVTHPTQGLLDMYTAYRVLGGDFKKMAVMIATPDLSRARSGQSFGLGLARMGARLIYSGTTGLTTPDVIRQKLDAMQANYVEHNDLTLAQHEQLIADEGVQLVYLPGCSVKKGDPGRDDFLKKMEQYYFNLEGLQRIEKKTGQTVGIMHSLPRNDGEFDFAIDDSAHELYFKQIGFSVPLRMSLLLNIIGME
;
A
#
# COMPACT_ATOMS: atom_id res chain seq x y z
N MET A 1 24.61 15.47 -7.91
CA MET A 1 23.45 15.50 -8.81
C MET A 1 22.85 16.90 -8.68
N ALA A 2 22.94 17.73 -9.71
CA ALA A 2 22.38 19.07 -9.67
C ALA A 2 20.86 18.95 -9.50
N LEU A 3 20.32 19.55 -8.44
CA LEU A 3 18.88 19.73 -8.28
C LEU A 3 18.41 20.54 -9.50
N THR A 4 17.75 19.87 -10.42
CA THR A 4 17.16 20.54 -11.58
C THR A 4 16.09 21.50 -11.08
N LYS A 5 15.82 22.59 -11.82
CA LYS A 5 14.83 23.63 -11.49
C LYS A 5 13.40 23.11 -11.22
N ASP A 6 13.17 21.80 -11.42
CA ASP A 6 11.87 21.14 -11.35
C ASP A 6 11.39 20.78 -9.92
N PHE A 7 12.27 20.85 -8.92
CA PHE A 7 11.95 20.49 -7.52
C PHE A 7 11.59 21.67 -6.62
N GLY A 8 11.33 22.86 -7.17
CA GLY A 8 10.92 24.00 -6.37
C GLY A 8 9.46 23.92 -5.90
N PRO A 9 9.10 24.56 -4.75
CA PRO A 9 7.73 24.58 -4.21
C PRO A 9 6.67 25.00 -5.23
N LEU A 10 6.97 25.93 -6.12
CA LEU A 10 6.07 26.36 -7.19
C LEU A 10 5.78 25.28 -8.21
N ASN A 11 6.76 24.44 -8.54
CA ASN A 11 6.57 23.34 -9.48
C ASN A 11 5.82 22.17 -8.82
N ILE A 12 6.04 21.92 -7.53
CA ILE A 12 5.25 20.98 -6.75
C ILE A 12 3.79 21.42 -6.71
N ARG A 13 3.51 22.71 -6.45
CA ARG A 13 2.14 23.27 -6.48
C ARG A 13 1.47 23.02 -7.82
N LYS A 14 2.10 23.39 -8.93
CA LYS A 14 1.58 23.14 -10.28
C LYS A 14 1.34 21.67 -10.58
N GLN A 15 2.15 20.78 -10.02
CA GLN A 15 1.96 19.34 -10.19
C GLN A 15 0.74 18.85 -9.41
N VAL A 16 0.57 19.28 -8.16
CA VAL A 16 -0.58 18.95 -7.30
C VAL A 16 -1.90 19.45 -7.91
N GLU A 17 -1.93 20.66 -8.45
CA GLU A 17 -3.12 21.27 -9.09
C GLU A 17 -3.66 20.47 -10.30
N ARG A 18 -2.86 19.54 -10.85
CA ARG A 18 -3.29 18.65 -11.94
C ARG A 18 -4.17 17.49 -11.48
N THR A 19 -4.33 17.31 -10.17
CA THR A 19 -5.04 16.16 -9.61
C THR A 19 -6.42 16.57 -9.11
N ALA A 20 -7.43 15.75 -9.38
CA ALA A 20 -8.81 16.01 -8.98
C ALA A 20 -9.22 15.28 -7.68
N ILE A 21 -8.27 14.97 -6.78
CA ILE A 21 -8.56 14.23 -5.53
C ILE A 21 -8.66 15.12 -4.29
N LYS A 22 -8.50 16.44 -4.44
CA LYS A 22 -8.64 17.37 -3.33
C LYS A 22 -10.01 17.22 -2.67
N GLY A 23 -10.02 17.08 -1.35
CA GLY A 23 -11.24 16.95 -0.55
C GLY A 23 -12.00 15.64 -0.72
N ARG A 24 -11.45 14.61 -1.40
CA ARG A 24 -12.11 13.31 -1.55
C ARG A 24 -11.68 12.34 -0.47
N HIS A 25 -12.59 11.45 -0.04
CA HIS A 25 -12.20 10.25 0.69
C HIS A 25 -11.36 9.33 -0.21
N LEU A 26 -10.39 8.63 0.39
CA LEU A 26 -9.67 7.54 -0.27
C LEU A 26 -9.94 6.24 0.49
N THR A 27 -10.90 5.47 0.02
CA THR A 27 -11.31 4.19 0.62
C THR A 27 -10.68 3.00 -0.08
N PHE A 28 -10.68 3.00 -1.41
CA PHE A 28 -10.09 1.96 -2.25
C PHE A 28 -9.06 2.54 -3.19
N ILE A 29 -8.11 1.73 -3.64
CA ILE A 29 -7.11 2.18 -4.62
C ILE A 29 -7.73 2.42 -6.00
N ASP A 30 -8.75 1.66 -6.33
CA ASP A 30 -9.51 1.78 -7.58
C ASP A 30 -10.48 2.97 -7.61
N ASP A 31 -10.59 3.74 -6.50
CA ASP A 31 -11.18 5.10 -6.50
C ASP A 31 -10.32 6.10 -7.29
N LEU A 32 -9.06 5.75 -7.58
CA LEU A 32 -8.12 6.59 -8.31
C LEU A 32 -8.05 6.18 -9.79
N SER A 33 -8.12 7.16 -10.67
CA SER A 33 -7.84 6.98 -12.10
C SER A 33 -6.34 6.79 -12.36
N ALA A 34 -5.98 6.26 -13.53
CA ALA A 34 -4.58 6.12 -13.94
C ALA A 34 -3.84 7.47 -13.94
N ALA A 35 -4.49 8.54 -14.38
CA ALA A 35 -3.90 9.88 -14.39
C ALA A 35 -3.65 10.42 -12.97
N GLU A 36 -4.54 10.16 -12.02
CA GLU A 36 -4.37 10.53 -10.61
C GLU A 36 -3.23 9.73 -9.96
N LEU A 37 -3.12 8.43 -10.25
CA LEU A 37 -2.00 7.60 -9.79
C LEU A 37 -0.66 8.11 -10.33
N GLU A 38 -0.56 8.38 -11.64
CA GLU A 38 0.65 8.96 -12.24
C GLU A 38 1.01 10.30 -11.60
N ASN A 39 0.02 11.15 -11.35
CA ASN A 39 0.26 12.45 -10.73
C ASN A 39 0.77 12.33 -9.30
N LEU A 40 0.19 11.40 -8.51
CA LEU A 40 0.66 11.10 -7.16
C LEU A 40 2.12 10.63 -7.18
N PHE A 41 2.50 9.75 -8.13
CA PHE A 41 3.88 9.24 -8.22
C PHE A 41 4.86 10.33 -8.67
N LYS A 42 4.52 11.14 -9.66
CA LYS A 42 5.34 12.28 -10.07
C LYS A 42 5.53 13.30 -8.95
N THR A 43 4.46 13.59 -8.19
CA THR A 43 4.55 14.45 -7.01
C THR A 43 5.43 13.84 -5.92
N ALA A 44 5.31 12.54 -5.67
CA ALA A 44 6.15 11.83 -4.70
C ALA A 44 7.63 11.87 -5.09
N GLU A 45 7.94 11.67 -6.37
CA GLU A 45 9.30 11.77 -6.91
C GLU A 45 9.91 13.16 -6.69
N MET A 46 9.14 14.23 -6.89
CA MET A 46 9.56 15.61 -6.59
C MET A 46 9.80 15.84 -5.09
N LEU A 47 9.15 15.06 -4.22
CA LEU A 47 9.25 15.17 -2.77
C LEU A 47 10.33 14.26 -2.14
N GLU A 48 10.90 13.30 -2.87
CA GLU A 48 11.97 12.43 -2.37
C GLU A 48 13.15 13.19 -1.75
N PRO A 49 13.66 14.29 -2.34
CA PRO A 49 14.74 15.07 -1.74
C PRO A 49 14.40 15.67 -0.37
N PHE A 50 13.10 15.83 -0.08
CA PHE A 50 12.60 16.40 1.17
C PHE A 50 12.15 15.34 2.18
N SER A 51 12.34 14.04 1.90
CA SER A 51 11.91 12.95 2.79
C SER A 51 12.52 13.02 4.20
N ARG A 52 13.67 13.71 4.35
CA ARG A 52 14.37 13.92 5.63
C ARG A 52 14.51 15.39 6.03
N SER A 53 13.84 16.31 5.32
CA SER A 53 13.87 17.73 5.60
C SER A 53 12.46 18.34 5.59
N LYS A 54 12.30 19.50 6.21
CA LYS A 54 11.01 20.22 6.21
C LYS A 54 10.84 20.97 4.89
N VAL A 55 9.65 20.86 4.31
CA VAL A 55 9.16 21.69 3.19
C VAL A 55 7.74 22.15 3.55
N PRO A 56 7.52 23.41 3.96
CA PRO A 56 6.28 23.86 4.59
C PRO A 56 5.20 24.17 3.56
N LEU A 57 4.64 23.11 2.95
CA LEU A 57 3.57 23.18 1.95
C LEU A 57 2.16 23.01 2.54
N LEU A 58 2.04 22.53 3.79
CA LEU A 58 0.80 22.39 4.55
C LEU A 58 0.91 23.07 5.93
N GLU A 59 1.58 24.20 6.00
CA GLU A 59 1.69 24.97 7.25
C GLU A 59 0.29 25.41 7.72
N GLY A 60 0.01 25.23 9.02
CA GLY A 60 -1.30 25.51 9.61
C GLY A 60 -2.35 24.39 9.47
N LYS A 61 -2.14 23.39 8.61
CA LYS A 61 -3.04 22.24 8.46
C LYS A 61 -2.77 21.16 9.52
N ILE A 62 -3.80 20.43 9.89
CA ILE A 62 -3.76 19.38 10.93
C ILE A 62 -4.21 18.04 10.33
N LEU A 63 -3.40 17.02 10.52
CA LEU A 63 -3.75 15.63 10.23
C LEU A 63 -4.15 14.90 11.51
N CYS A 64 -5.31 14.27 11.54
CA CYS A 64 -5.65 13.30 12.58
C CYS A 64 -5.27 11.87 12.14
N THR A 65 -4.63 11.10 13.03
CA THR A 65 -4.45 9.65 12.85
C THR A 65 -5.27 8.91 13.90
N LEU A 66 -6.35 8.25 13.47
CA LEU A 66 -7.29 7.52 14.32
C LEU A 66 -7.18 6.01 14.03
N PHE A 67 -6.61 5.25 14.97
CA PHE A 67 -6.22 3.85 14.74
C PHE A 67 -6.88 2.92 15.77
N PHE A 68 -8.00 2.29 15.42
CA PHE A 68 -8.65 1.25 16.20
C PHE A 68 -7.93 -0.10 16.17
N GLN A 69 -6.99 -0.28 15.23
CA GLN A 69 -6.13 -1.45 15.13
C GLN A 69 -4.67 -1.00 15.08
N PRO A 70 -3.77 -1.57 15.91
CA PRO A 70 -2.35 -1.17 15.93
C PRO A 70 -1.68 -1.24 14.56
N SER A 71 -0.96 -0.19 14.20
CA SER A 71 -0.12 -0.13 13.01
C SER A 71 0.91 0.99 13.13
N SER A 72 2.10 0.68 13.63
CA SER A 72 3.15 1.69 13.80
C SER A 72 3.66 2.24 12.47
N ARG A 73 3.91 1.40 11.47
CA ARG A 73 4.44 1.86 10.17
C ARG A 73 3.49 2.80 9.44
N THR A 74 2.23 2.41 9.27
CA THR A 74 1.23 3.26 8.57
C THR A 74 1.05 4.58 9.31
N ARG A 75 0.87 4.55 10.63
CA ARG A 75 0.65 5.72 11.46
C ARG A 75 1.86 6.67 11.40
N MET A 76 3.03 6.21 11.85
CA MET A 76 4.23 7.05 11.94
C MET A 76 4.67 7.63 10.60
N SER A 77 4.49 6.92 9.49
CA SER A 77 4.87 7.44 8.18
C SER A 77 3.94 8.54 7.67
N HIS A 78 2.63 8.50 7.98
CA HIS A 78 1.73 9.62 7.68
C HIS A 78 1.99 10.82 8.59
N GLU A 79 2.22 10.58 9.88
CA GLU A 79 2.57 11.63 10.84
C GLU A 79 3.88 12.31 10.43
N THR A 80 4.90 11.52 10.09
CA THR A 80 6.19 12.05 9.59
C THR A 80 5.98 12.88 8.32
N ALA A 81 5.19 12.39 7.37
CA ALA A 81 4.90 13.09 6.12
C ALA A 81 4.23 14.45 6.41
N MET A 82 3.23 14.49 7.29
CA MET A 82 2.56 15.74 7.67
C MET A 82 3.51 16.73 8.34
N MET A 83 4.34 16.27 9.28
CA MET A 83 5.35 17.09 9.94
C MET A 83 6.41 17.60 8.95
N ARG A 84 6.82 16.81 7.94
CA ARG A 84 7.73 17.27 6.87
C ARG A 84 7.10 18.35 6.01
N LEU A 85 5.79 18.27 5.77
CA LEU A 85 5.03 19.30 5.06
C LEU A 85 4.73 20.55 5.89
N GLY A 86 5.16 20.59 7.16
CA GLY A 86 4.97 21.75 8.03
C GLY A 86 3.67 21.77 8.81
N GLY A 87 2.80 20.76 8.64
CA GLY A 87 1.54 20.64 9.35
C GLY A 87 1.67 20.07 10.76
N GLY A 88 0.55 20.12 11.51
CA GLY A 88 0.38 19.52 12.82
C GLY A 88 -0.21 18.11 12.76
N VAL A 89 -0.10 17.36 13.85
CA VAL A 89 -0.64 16.00 13.97
C VAL A 89 -1.41 15.83 15.28
N LEU A 90 -2.61 15.27 15.20
CA LEU A 90 -3.38 14.74 16.32
C LEU A 90 -3.38 13.21 16.22
N THR A 91 -3.02 12.53 17.30
CA THR A 91 -2.87 11.06 17.28
C THR A 91 -3.76 10.41 18.32
N GLU A 92 -4.60 9.47 17.87
CA GLU A 92 -5.29 8.53 18.75
C GLU A 92 -5.03 7.10 18.26
N SER A 93 -4.25 6.35 19.01
CA SER A 93 -3.77 5.02 18.60
C SER A 93 -4.45 3.85 19.33
N ASN A 94 -5.31 4.14 20.30
CA ASN A 94 -6.08 3.13 21.04
C ASN A 94 -7.43 3.69 21.53
N PRO A 95 -8.31 4.13 20.61
CA PRO A 95 -9.55 4.82 20.97
C PRO A 95 -10.48 3.98 21.84
N MET A 96 -10.41 2.65 21.76
CA MET A 96 -11.19 1.73 22.61
C MET A 96 -10.78 1.75 24.09
N VAL A 97 -9.68 2.40 24.44
CA VAL A 97 -9.17 2.50 25.82
C VAL A 97 -9.09 3.96 26.27
N SER A 98 -8.64 4.86 25.40
CA SER A 98 -8.24 6.22 25.73
C SER A 98 -9.26 7.30 25.36
N SER A 99 -10.31 6.96 24.58
CA SER A 99 -11.24 7.96 24.07
C SER A 99 -12.71 7.68 24.45
N SER A 100 -13.62 8.53 23.96
CA SER A 100 -15.07 8.37 24.11
C SER A 100 -15.62 7.10 23.45
N ALA A 101 -14.91 6.51 22.48
CA ALA A 101 -15.22 5.19 21.93
C ALA A 101 -15.28 4.11 23.02
N ALA A 102 -14.40 4.19 24.04
CA ALA A 102 -14.44 3.31 25.22
C ALA A 102 -15.74 3.45 26.05
N LYS A 103 -16.50 4.54 25.86
CA LYS A 103 -17.77 4.83 26.52
C LYS A 103 -18.98 4.54 25.62
N GLY A 104 -18.77 3.96 24.42
CA GLY A 104 -19.82 3.60 23.47
C GLY A 104 -20.20 4.70 22.47
N GLU A 105 -19.34 5.71 22.25
CA GLU A 105 -19.53 6.68 21.17
C GLU A 105 -19.48 5.96 19.81
N SER A 106 -20.43 6.30 18.92
CA SER A 106 -20.45 5.75 17.59
C SER A 106 -19.28 6.26 16.75
N LEU A 107 -18.78 5.42 15.79
CA LEU A 107 -17.77 5.86 14.84
C LEU A 107 -18.22 7.12 14.08
N TYR A 108 -19.51 7.19 13.71
CA TYR A 108 -20.08 8.35 13.02
C TYR A 108 -19.93 9.65 13.81
N ASP A 109 -20.27 9.63 15.12
CA ASP A 109 -20.15 10.82 15.97
C ASP A 109 -18.69 11.20 16.19
N ALA A 110 -17.82 10.23 16.47
CA ALA A 110 -16.38 10.45 16.63
C ALA A 110 -15.77 11.13 15.41
N LEU A 111 -16.08 10.66 14.18
CA LEU A 111 -15.58 11.26 12.96
C LEU A 111 -16.07 12.70 12.76
N ARG A 112 -17.33 12.97 13.07
CA ARG A 112 -17.91 14.32 12.98
C ARG A 112 -17.32 15.30 13.99
N VAL A 113 -17.02 14.83 15.20
CA VAL A 113 -16.34 15.64 16.21
C VAL A 113 -14.92 15.98 15.77
N ILE A 114 -14.15 14.98 15.31
CA ILE A 114 -12.76 15.19 14.88
C ILE A 114 -12.69 16.09 13.64
N ALA A 115 -13.71 16.07 12.77
CA ALA A 115 -13.81 16.97 11.63
C ALA A 115 -13.84 18.47 12.00
N GLN A 116 -14.09 18.81 13.26
CA GLN A 116 -13.99 20.19 13.75
C GLN A 116 -12.55 20.59 14.16
N TYR A 117 -11.63 19.61 14.20
CA TYR A 117 -10.28 19.82 14.72
C TYR A 117 -9.17 19.57 13.68
N ALA A 118 -9.46 18.83 12.62
CA ALA A 118 -8.47 18.40 11.65
C ALA A 118 -8.91 18.66 10.21
N ASP A 119 -7.94 18.90 9.33
CA ASP A 119 -8.14 19.13 7.89
C ASP A 119 -8.15 17.84 7.08
N ALA A 120 -7.62 16.75 7.62
CA ALA A 120 -7.68 15.41 7.04
C ALA A 120 -7.50 14.35 8.12
N MET A 121 -7.96 13.14 7.84
CA MET A 121 -7.79 12.00 8.75
C MET A 121 -7.20 10.79 8.04
N VAL A 122 -6.33 10.04 8.73
CA VAL A 122 -6.00 8.65 8.40
C VAL A 122 -6.70 7.75 9.41
N LEU A 123 -7.70 7.00 8.93
CA LEU A 123 -8.49 6.09 9.75
C LEU A 123 -8.07 4.64 9.48
N ARG A 124 -7.79 3.87 10.54
CA ARG A 124 -7.60 2.42 10.49
C ARG A 124 -8.60 1.73 11.40
N HIS A 125 -9.40 0.84 10.82
CA HIS A 125 -10.48 0.15 11.55
C HIS A 125 -10.45 -1.36 11.30
N PRO A 126 -10.67 -2.22 12.33
CA PRO A 126 -10.68 -3.67 12.16
C PRO A 126 -11.95 -4.19 11.46
N ASP A 127 -13.05 -3.45 11.53
CA ASP A 127 -14.36 -3.83 11.01
C ASP A 127 -14.75 -2.95 9.82
N ASP A 128 -14.71 -3.53 8.62
CA ASP A 128 -15.12 -2.88 7.37
C ASP A 128 -16.64 -2.75 7.27
N THR A 129 -17.41 -3.61 7.96
CA THR A 129 -18.89 -3.56 7.95
C THR A 129 -19.43 -2.37 8.75
N GLU A 130 -18.64 -1.80 9.66
CA GLU A 130 -18.96 -0.57 10.38
C GLU A 130 -18.45 0.67 9.63
N VAL A 131 -17.19 0.64 9.16
CA VAL A 131 -16.56 1.83 8.59
C VAL A 131 -17.09 2.21 7.21
N LEU A 132 -17.33 1.23 6.32
CA LEU A 132 -17.77 1.54 4.96
C LEU A 132 -19.14 2.24 4.92
N PRO A 133 -20.21 1.74 5.59
CA PRO A 133 -21.47 2.45 5.63
C PRO A 133 -21.39 3.80 6.36
N THR A 134 -20.49 3.93 7.33
CA THR A 134 -20.26 5.19 8.03
C THR A 134 -19.68 6.24 7.07
N LEU A 135 -18.69 5.88 6.24
CA LEU A 135 -18.09 6.79 5.27
C LEU A 135 -19.06 7.22 4.15
N GLU A 136 -19.99 6.35 3.74
CA GLU A 136 -21.05 6.71 2.78
C GLU A 136 -21.96 7.83 3.30
N ARG A 137 -22.09 7.97 4.62
CA ARG A 137 -22.92 8.98 5.29
C ARG A 137 -22.18 10.26 5.64
N ILE A 138 -20.84 10.22 5.62
CA ILE A 138 -20.00 11.36 6.01
C ILE A 138 -19.52 12.05 4.73
N SER A 139 -19.80 13.36 4.62
CA SER A 139 -19.21 14.19 3.58
C SER A 139 -17.68 14.28 3.77
N PRO A 140 -16.90 14.21 2.70
CA PRO A 140 -15.46 14.46 2.78
C PRO A 140 -15.10 15.93 3.08
N ASP A 141 -16.06 16.84 3.02
CA ASP A 141 -15.89 18.23 3.41
C ASP A 141 -16.49 18.45 4.83
N PRO A 142 -15.77 19.04 5.81
CA PRO A 142 -14.46 19.67 5.66
C PRO A 142 -13.24 18.74 5.80
N MET A 143 -13.43 17.47 6.15
CA MET A 143 -12.32 16.56 6.46
C MET A 143 -12.37 15.29 5.61
N PRO A 144 -11.55 15.18 4.55
CA PRO A 144 -11.35 13.93 3.83
C PRO A 144 -10.71 12.86 4.71
N ILE A 145 -11.13 11.61 4.52
CA ILE A 145 -10.67 10.45 5.27
C ILE A 145 -9.90 9.51 4.35
N ILE A 146 -8.67 9.17 4.74
CA ILE A 146 -7.76 8.27 4.04
C ILE A 146 -7.76 6.93 4.76
N SER A 147 -8.02 5.84 4.05
CA SER A 147 -7.96 4.50 4.62
C SER A 147 -6.53 4.09 4.99
N GLY A 148 -6.29 3.88 6.27
CA GLY A 148 -5.10 3.22 6.83
C GLY A 148 -5.24 1.69 6.90
N GLY A 149 -6.27 1.13 6.24
CA GLY A 149 -6.67 -0.27 6.21
C GLY A 149 -7.97 -0.53 6.95
N TYR A 150 -8.96 -1.07 6.23
CA TYR A 150 -10.27 -1.45 6.78
C TYR A 150 -10.47 -2.96 6.67
N GLY A 151 -10.75 -3.62 7.81
CA GLY A 151 -10.98 -5.06 7.88
C GLY A 151 -9.94 -5.88 7.11
N ASN A 152 -10.40 -6.80 6.30
CA ASN A 152 -9.58 -7.57 5.35
C ASN A 152 -9.78 -7.13 3.90
N VAL A 153 -10.50 -6.02 3.66
CA VAL A 153 -11.04 -5.64 2.34
C VAL A 153 -10.14 -4.67 1.60
N THR A 154 -9.50 -3.70 2.29
CA THR A 154 -8.73 -2.67 1.60
C THR A 154 -7.57 -2.14 2.42
N HIS A 155 -6.48 -1.77 1.73
CA HIS A 155 -5.38 -1.00 2.29
C HIS A 155 -4.75 -0.12 1.18
N PRO A 156 -5.47 0.91 0.69
CA PRO A 156 -5.05 1.69 -0.49
C PRO A 156 -3.69 2.36 -0.30
N THR A 157 -3.38 2.86 0.89
CA THR A 157 -2.10 3.52 1.17
C THR A 157 -0.92 2.55 1.19
N GLN A 158 -1.15 1.25 1.43
CA GLN A 158 -0.13 0.22 1.22
C GLN A 158 0.00 -0.09 -0.27
N GLY A 159 -1.12 -0.33 -0.97
CA GLY A 159 -1.10 -0.57 -2.42
C GLY A 159 -0.42 0.56 -3.21
N LEU A 160 -0.66 1.83 -2.83
CA LEU A 160 0.04 2.98 -3.41
C LEU A 160 1.55 2.93 -3.16
N LEU A 161 1.99 2.53 -1.95
CA LEU A 161 3.40 2.38 -1.63
C LEU A 161 4.05 1.28 -2.46
N ASP A 162 3.36 0.17 -2.60
CA ASP A 162 3.83 -0.98 -3.38
C ASP A 162 3.94 -0.61 -4.87
N MET A 163 2.94 0.09 -5.42
CA MET A 163 2.96 0.62 -6.79
C MET A 163 4.08 1.65 -6.99
N TYR A 164 4.25 2.58 -6.06
CA TYR A 164 5.30 3.58 -6.17
C TYR A 164 6.69 2.94 -6.11
N THR A 165 6.86 1.89 -5.32
CA THR A 165 8.09 1.10 -5.31
C THR A 165 8.34 0.46 -6.68
N ALA A 166 7.35 -0.22 -7.25
CA ALA A 166 7.45 -0.79 -8.60
C ALA A 166 7.77 0.28 -9.65
N TYR A 167 7.09 1.43 -9.60
CA TYR A 167 7.33 2.59 -10.46
C TYR A 167 8.80 3.04 -10.40
N ARG A 168 9.36 3.17 -9.20
CA ARG A 168 10.74 3.66 -8.98
C ARG A 168 11.82 2.66 -9.38
N VAL A 169 11.58 1.37 -9.18
CA VAL A 169 12.60 0.33 -9.43
C VAL A 169 12.56 -0.21 -10.86
N LEU A 170 11.41 -0.15 -11.55
CA LEU A 170 11.23 -0.68 -12.90
C LEU A 170 11.10 0.41 -14.01
N GLY A 171 11.34 1.67 -13.67
CA GLY A 171 11.42 2.76 -14.67
C GLY A 171 10.08 3.34 -15.12
N GLY A 172 8.99 3.10 -14.38
CA GLY A 172 7.73 3.86 -14.49
C GLY A 172 6.74 3.41 -15.56
N ASP A 173 7.08 2.52 -16.46
CA ASP A 173 6.17 2.01 -17.50
C ASP A 173 5.46 0.73 -17.03
N PHE A 174 4.33 0.89 -16.38
CA PHE A 174 3.56 -0.23 -15.82
C PHE A 174 3.12 -1.27 -16.87
N LYS A 175 2.91 -0.87 -18.11
CA LYS A 175 2.50 -1.79 -19.19
C LYS A 175 3.58 -2.82 -19.55
N LYS A 176 4.83 -2.55 -19.17
CA LYS A 176 5.96 -3.47 -19.32
C LYS A 176 6.26 -4.30 -18.08
N MET A 177 5.48 -4.11 -17.01
CA MET A 177 5.71 -4.82 -15.76
C MET A 177 4.94 -6.13 -15.74
N ALA A 178 5.63 -7.20 -15.30
CA ALA A 178 5.03 -8.46 -14.89
C ALA A 178 5.29 -8.65 -13.39
N VAL A 179 4.22 -8.76 -12.61
CA VAL A 179 4.28 -8.81 -11.14
C VAL A 179 3.55 -10.04 -10.64
N MET A 180 4.20 -10.82 -9.79
CA MET A 180 3.58 -11.94 -9.08
C MET A 180 3.18 -11.51 -7.67
N ILE A 181 1.95 -11.81 -7.28
CA ILE A 181 1.44 -11.68 -5.91
C ILE A 181 1.26 -13.09 -5.38
N ALA A 182 2.11 -13.50 -4.43
CA ALA A 182 2.22 -14.87 -3.98
C ALA A 182 2.00 -14.99 -2.46
N THR A 183 1.06 -15.82 -2.05
CA THR A 183 0.76 -16.11 -0.64
C THR A 183 -0.13 -17.34 -0.53
N PRO A 184 -0.02 -18.15 0.54
CA PRO A 184 -0.94 -19.26 0.77
C PRO A 184 -2.42 -18.85 0.86
N ASP A 185 -2.71 -17.59 1.22
CA ASP A 185 -4.08 -17.11 1.41
C ASP A 185 -4.30 -15.76 0.72
N LEU A 186 -4.70 -15.82 -0.54
CA LEU A 186 -5.08 -14.63 -1.33
C LEU A 186 -6.37 -14.00 -0.83
N SER A 187 -7.24 -14.76 -0.17
CA SER A 187 -8.53 -14.26 0.31
C SER A 187 -8.40 -13.20 1.40
N ARG A 188 -7.30 -13.23 2.16
CA ARG A 188 -7.01 -12.30 3.27
C ARG A 188 -5.89 -11.30 2.94
N ALA A 189 -5.33 -11.36 1.75
CA ALA A 189 -4.19 -10.57 1.31
C ALA A 189 -4.58 -9.14 0.88
N ARG A 190 -5.24 -8.36 1.75
CA ARG A 190 -5.78 -7.04 1.41
C ARG A 190 -4.77 -6.06 0.79
N SER A 191 -3.50 -6.11 1.19
CA SER A 191 -2.45 -5.29 0.58
C SER A 191 -2.13 -5.76 -0.83
N GLY A 192 -2.05 -7.08 -1.06
CA GLY A 192 -1.90 -7.67 -2.40
C GLY A 192 -3.10 -7.38 -3.30
N GLN A 193 -4.32 -7.42 -2.75
CA GLN A 193 -5.55 -7.05 -3.48
C GLN A 193 -5.50 -5.57 -3.91
N SER A 194 -5.16 -4.66 -3.00
CA SER A 194 -5.03 -3.23 -3.33
C SER A 194 -3.90 -2.99 -4.35
N PHE A 195 -2.75 -3.63 -4.18
CA PHE A 195 -1.63 -3.53 -5.12
C PHE A 195 -2.02 -4.04 -6.50
N GLY A 196 -2.63 -5.23 -6.60
CA GLY A 196 -3.06 -5.81 -7.85
C GLY A 196 -4.10 -4.97 -8.60
N LEU A 197 -5.11 -4.42 -7.90
CA LEU A 197 -6.10 -3.52 -8.51
C LEU A 197 -5.45 -2.25 -9.07
N GLY A 198 -4.50 -1.66 -8.32
CA GLY A 198 -3.77 -0.49 -8.78
C GLY A 198 -2.90 -0.79 -10.01
N LEU A 199 -2.17 -1.90 -10.00
CA LEU A 199 -1.37 -2.36 -11.15
C LEU A 199 -2.24 -2.66 -12.38
N ALA A 200 -3.39 -3.31 -12.19
CA ALA A 200 -4.37 -3.57 -13.25
C ALA A 200 -4.86 -2.27 -13.90
N ARG A 201 -5.17 -1.25 -13.09
CA ARG A 201 -5.55 0.09 -13.56
C ARG A 201 -4.49 0.71 -14.47
N MET A 202 -3.21 0.40 -14.21
CA MET A 202 -2.07 0.90 -14.97
C MET A 202 -1.66 0.00 -16.15
N GLY A 203 -2.30 -1.17 -16.31
CA GLY A 203 -2.11 -2.09 -17.43
C GLY A 203 -0.93 -3.05 -17.26
N ALA A 204 -0.47 -3.33 -16.05
CA ALA A 204 0.55 -4.32 -15.77
C ALA A 204 0.03 -5.76 -15.96
N ARG A 205 0.93 -6.71 -16.27
CA ARG A 205 0.67 -8.15 -16.21
C ARG A 205 0.69 -8.63 -14.77
N LEU A 206 -0.37 -9.31 -14.32
CA LEU A 206 -0.50 -9.82 -12.96
C LEU A 206 -0.53 -11.34 -12.94
N ILE A 207 0.25 -11.93 -12.05
CA ILE A 207 0.23 -13.36 -11.76
C ILE A 207 -0.11 -13.52 -10.27
N TYR A 208 -1.28 -14.05 -9.96
CA TYR A 208 -1.63 -14.44 -8.60
C TYR A 208 -1.22 -15.88 -8.36
N SER A 209 -0.63 -16.14 -7.22
CA SER A 209 -0.33 -17.52 -6.77
C SER A 209 -0.82 -17.73 -5.36
N GLY A 210 -1.76 -18.67 -5.22
CA GLY A 210 -2.45 -18.99 -3.99
C GLY A 210 -2.61 -20.47 -3.76
N THR A 211 -3.45 -20.81 -2.80
CA THR A 211 -3.83 -22.19 -2.50
C THR A 211 -5.29 -22.42 -2.87
N THR A 212 -5.62 -23.57 -3.40
CA THR A 212 -7.01 -23.97 -3.69
C THR A 212 -7.91 -23.77 -2.45
N GLY A 213 -9.03 -23.07 -2.65
CA GLY A 213 -9.97 -22.68 -1.60
C GLY A 213 -9.61 -21.40 -0.83
N LEU A 214 -8.42 -20.81 -1.05
CA LEU A 214 -7.97 -19.54 -0.47
C LEU A 214 -7.56 -18.55 -1.57
N THR A 215 -8.33 -18.51 -2.63
CA THR A 215 -8.11 -17.77 -3.88
C THR A 215 -8.42 -16.29 -3.74
N THR A 216 -8.10 -15.53 -4.77
CA THR A 216 -8.51 -14.11 -4.87
C THR A 216 -10.03 -13.99 -4.71
N PRO A 217 -10.54 -13.09 -3.85
CA PRO A 217 -11.99 -12.90 -3.65
C PRO A 217 -12.74 -12.56 -4.93
N ASP A 218 -13.97 -13.05 -5.06
CA ASP A 218 -14.81 -12.80 -6.23
C ASP A 218 -14.99 -11.32 -6.53
N VAL A 219 -15.17 -10.50 -5.51
CA VAL A 219 -15.29 -9.04 -5.67
C VAL A 219 -14.04 -8.42 -6.31
N ILE A 220 -12.85 -8.94 -6.02
CA ILE A 220 -11.60 -8.48 -6.63
C ILE A 220 -11.50 -8.97 -8.07
N ARG A 221 -11.83 -10.25 -8.34
CA ARG A 221 -11.87 -10.80 -9.71
C ARG A 221 -12.85 -10.01 -10.60
N GLN A 222 -14.04 -9.72 -10.11
CA GLN A 222 -15.02 -8.90 -10.83
C GLN A 222 -14.49 -7.50 -11.17
N LYS A 223 -13.75 -6.87 -10.26
CA LYS A 223 -13.09 -5.58 -10.52
C LYS A 223 -11.98 -5.70 -11.57
N LEU A 224 -11.16 -6.74 -11.50
CA LEU A 224 -10.11 -7.02 -12.50
C LEU A 224 -10.71 -7.27 -13.89
N ASP A 225 -11.78 -8.06 -13.96
CA ASP A 225 -12.51 -8.34 -15.20
C ASP A 225 -13.15 -7.09 -15.80
N ALA A 226 -13.77 -6.25 -14.95
CA ALA A 226 -14.35 -4.97 -15.37
C ALA A 226 -13.29 -3.99 -15.92
N MET A 227 -12.06 -4.06 -15.43
CA MET A 227 -10.93 -3.29 -15.96
C MET A 227 -10.29 -3.94 -17.19
N GLN A 228 -10.74 -5.13 -17.62
CA GLN A 228 -10.09 -5.95 -18.66
C GLN A 228 -8.59 -6.19 -18.34
N ALA A 229 -8.29 -6.46 -17.07
CA ALA A 229 -6.95 -6.61 -16.58
C ALA A 229 -6.25 -7.84 -17.21
N ASN A 230 -4.96 -7.70 -17.47
CA ASN A 230 -4.13 -8.81 -17.91
C ASN A 230 -3.65 -9.61 -16.68
N TYR A 231 -4.45 -10.59 -16.24
CA TYR A 231 -4.11 -11.39 -15.06
C TYR A 231 -4.35 -12.89 -15.24
N VAL A 232 -3.67 -13.68 -14.44
CA VAL A 232 -3.87 -15.12 -14.28
C VAL A 232 -3.71 -15.49 -12.81
N GLU A 233 -4.40 -16.54 -12.38
CA GLU A 233 -4.26 -17.12 -11.04
C GLU A 233 -3.86 -18.59 -11.14
N HIS A 234 -2.81 -18.96 -10.41
CA HIS A 234 -2.31 -20.32 -10.24
C HIS A 234 -2.46 -20.74 -8.78
N ASN A 235 -2.79 -21.98 -8.55
CA ASN A 235 -2.95 -22.51 -7.20
C ASN A 235 -2.06 -23.72 -6.97
N ASP A 236 -1.61 -23.89 -5.72
CA ASP A 236 -0.87 -25.06 -5.23
C ASP A 236 0.44 -25.32 -6.02
N LEU A 237 1.10 -24.27 -6.49
CA LEU A 237 2.40 -24.39 -7.15
C LEU A 237 3.48 -24.79 -6.13
N THR A 238 4.36 -25.69 -6.53
CA THR A 238 5.60 -25.97 -5.81
C THR A 238 6.60 -24.82 -6.00
N LEU A 239 7.61 -24.72 -5.16
CA LEU A 239 8.65 -23.68 -5.29
C LEU A 239 9.35 -23.74 -6.66
N ALA A 240 9.65 -24.95 -7.16
CA ALA A 240 10.25 -25.12 -8.49
C ALA A 240 9.31 -24.63 -9.62
N GLN A 241 8.00 -24.82 -9.49
CA GLN A 241 7.02 -24.31 -10.45
C GLN A 241 6.92 -22.78 -10.37
N HIS A 242 7.03 -22.17 -9.18
CA HIS A 242 7.14 -20.72 -9.04
C HIS A 242 8.38 -20.18 -9.77
N GLU A 243 9.56 -20.78 -9.54
CA GLU A 243 10.80 -20.39 -10.22
C GLU A 243 10.66 -20.48 -11.76
N GLN A 244 10.06 -21.55 -12.25
CA GLN A 244 9.82 -21.73 -13.68
C GLN A 244 8.85 -20.69 -14.23
N LEU A 245 7.72 -20.47 -13.54
CA LEU A 245 6.70 -19.49 -13.94
C LEU A 245 7.25 -18.05 -13.96
N ILE A 246 8.05 -17.69 -12.95
CA ILE A 246 8.73 -16.39 -12.89
C ILE A 246 9.62 -16.19 -14.12
N ALA A 247 10.38 -17.22 -14.50
CA ALA A 247 11.26 -17.15 -15.65
C ALA A 247 10.50 -17.08 -16.98
N ASP A 248 9.43 -17.87 -17.13
CA ASP A 248 8.66 -17.98 -18.37
C ASP A 248 7.79 -16.75 -18.65
N GLU A 249 7.19 -16.16 -17.59
CA GLU A 249 6.36 -14.95 -17.69
C GLU A 249 7.17 -13.65 -17.59
N GLY A 250 8.49 -13.73 -17.40
CA GLY A 250 9.35 -12.54 -17.26
C GLY A 250 9.00 -11.68 -16.04
N VAL A 251 8.62 -12.32 -14.92
CA VAL A 251 8.24 -11.64 -13.67
C VAL A 251 9.42 -10.84 -13.15
N GLN A 252 9.22 -9.55 -12.91
CA GLN A 252 10.24 -8.62 -12.42
C GLN A 252 10.15 -8.41 -10.91
N LEU A 253 8.94 -8.55 -10.35
CA LEU A 253 8.68 -8.38 -8.92
C LEU A 253 7.82 -9.53 -8.40
N VAL A 254 8.19 -10.06 -7.24
CA VAL A 254 7.34 -10.92 -6.43
C VAL A 254 6.94 -10.16 -5.18
N TYR A 255 5.64 -9.98 -4.99
CA TYR A 255 5.07 -9.35 -3.80
C TYR A 255 4.51 -10.39 -2.85
N LEU A 256 4.99 -10.38 -1.62
CA LEU A 256 4.56 -11.22 -0.53
C LEU A 256 3.71 -10.38 0.44
N PRO A 257 2.38 -10.54 0.46
CA PRO A 257 1.49 -9.70 1.28
C PRO A 257 1.71 -9.83 2.79
N GLY A 258 2.48 -10.80 3.23
CA GLY A 258 2.67 -11.15 4.63
C GLY A 258 1.46 -11.90 5.22
N CYS A 259 1.71 -12.69 6.23
CA CYS A 259 0.72 -13.55 6.86
C CYS A 259 0.41 -13.09 8.28
N SER A 260 -0.88 -13.01 8.61
CA SER A 260 -1.33 -12.59 9.95
C SER A 260 -1.68 -13.77 10.87
N VAL A 261 -1.08 -14.93 10.66
CA VAL A 261 -1.36 -16.09 11.53
C VAL A 261 -0.55 -15.97 12.82
N LYS A 262 -1.24 -15.72 13.92
CA LYS A 262 -0.61 -15.51 15.23
C LYS A 262 -0.23 -16.86 15.88
N LYS A 263 0.76 -16.79 16.79
CA LYS A 263 1.09 -17.95 17.61
C LYS A 263 -0.14 -18.32 18.47
N GLY A 264 -0.60 -19.58 18.33
CA GLY A 264 -1.79 -20.11 19.02
C GLY A 264 -3.07 -20.05 18.18
N ASP A 265 -3.08 -19.49 16.96
CA ASP A 265 -4.25 -19.56 16.10
C ASP A 265 -4.52 -21.01 15.63
N PRO A 266 -5.79 -21.46 15.60
CA PRO A 266 -6.15 -22.74 15.04
C PRO A 266 -5.72 -22.83 13.56
N GLY A 267 -5.15 -23.98 13.15
CA GLY A 267 -4.69 -24.19 11.78
C GLY A 267 -3.36 -23.53 11.41
N ARG A 268 -2.66 -22.90 12.39
CA ARG A 268 -1.36 -22.27 12.15
C ARG A 268 -0.33 -23.25 11.56
N ASP A 269 -0.25 -24.46 12.08
CA ASP A 269 0.74 -25.43 11.63
C ASP A 269 0.48 -25.89 10.18
N ASP A 270 -0.79 -26.07 9.79
CA ASP A 270 -1.16 -26.36 8.40
C ASP A 270 -0.87 -25.19 7.47
N PHE A 271 -1.08 -23.99 7.96
CA PHE A 271 -0.74 -22.77 7.23
C PHE A 271 0.78 -22.65 7.02
N LEU A 272 1.58 -22.91 8.05
CA LEU A 272 3.05 -22.88 7.95
C LEU A 272 3.59 -23.94 6.97
N LYS A 273 2.99 -25.13 6.91
CA LYS A 273 3.33 -26.13 5.88
C LYS A 273 3.04 -25.62 4.47
N LYS A 274 1.94 -24.88 4.26
CA LYS A 274 1.65 -24.26 2.97
C LYS A 274 2.64 -23.16 2.64
N MET A 275 3.16 -22.43 3.65
CA MET A 275 4.18 -21.39 3.46
C MET A 275 5.47 -21.93 2.82
N GLU A 276 5.83 -23.21 3.01
CA GLU A 276 7.02 -23.81 2.40
C GLU A 276 7.00 -23.70 0.87
N GLN A 277 5.83 -23.71 0.24
CA GLN A 277 5.66 -23.54 -1.20
C GLN A 277 5.86 -22.09 -1.67
N TYR A 278 5.79 -21.14 -0.75
CA TYR A 278 5.96 -19.70 -0.99
C TYR A 278 7.25 -19.16 -0.38
N TYR A 279 8.11 -20.04 0.13
CA TYR A 279 9.38 -19.66 0.74
C TYR A 279 10.44 -19.37 -0.33
N PHE A 280 10.39 -18.18 -0.89
CA PHE A 280 11.41 -17.71 -1.83
C PHE A 280 12.76 -17.58 -1.12
N ASN A 281 13.79 -18.21 -1.68
CA ASN A 281 15.14 -18.18 -1.15
C ASN A 281 16.14 -17.57 -2.14
N LEU A 282 17.26 -17.09 -1.62
CA LEU A 282 18.27 -16.41 -2.42
C LEU A 282 18.83 -17.28 -3.55
N GLU A 283 19.05 -18.58 -3.29
CA GLU A 283 19.57 -19.51 -4.33
C GLU A 283 18.59 -19.67 -5.49
N GLY A 284 17.28 -19.76 -5.22
CA GLY A 284 16.23 -19.82 -6.24
C GLY A 284 16.20 -18.57 -7.10
N LEU A 285 16.27 -17.40 -6.46
CA LEU A 285 16.32 -16.12 -7.18
C LEU A 285 17.55 -15.98 -8.05
N GLN A 286 18.72 -16.42 -7.58
CA GLN A 286 19.96 -16.46 -8.36
C GLN A 286 19.89 -17.44 -9.54
N ARG A 287 19.19 -18.60 -9.38
CA ARG A 287 18.94 -19.52 -10.50
C ARG A 287 18.10 -18.87 -11.59
N ILE A 288 17.05 -18.15 -11.20
CA ILE A 288 16.20 -17.40 -12.14
C ILE A 288 17.04 -16.32 -12.85
N GLU A 289 17.79 -15.51 -12.11
CA GLU A 289 18.63 -14.45 -12.67
C GLU A 289 19.66 -15.01 -13.65
N LYS A 290 20.32 -16.12 -13.31
CA LYS A 290 21.27 -16.79 -14.22
C LYS A 290 20.60 -17.29 -15.52
N LYS A 291 19.34 -17.75 -15.41
CA LYS A 291 18.57 -18.26 -16.56
C LYS A 291 18.06 -17.15 -17.47
N THR A 292 17.60 -16.05 -16.89
CA THR A 292 16.87 -14.98 -17.60
C THR A 292 17.70 -13.74 -17.86
N GLY A 293 18.80 -13.53 -17.14
CA GLY A 293 19.56 -12.29 -17.10
C GLY A 293 18.85 -11.15 -16.36
N GLN A 294 17.75 -11.44 -15.65
CA GLN A 294 16.90 -10.45 -14.98
C GLN A 294 16.88 -10.67 -13.46
N THR A 295 17.23 -9.63 -12.71
CA THR A 295 17.10 -9.63 -11.24
C THR A 295 15.62 -9.49 -10.86
N VAL A 296 15.08 -10.46 -10.11
CA VAL A 296 13.70 -10.44 -9.61
C VAL A 296 13.68 -9.79 -8.23
N GLY A 297 12.94 -8.71 -8.06
CA GLY A 297 12.81 -8.02 -6.78
C GLY A 297 11.77 -8.66 -5.87
N ILE A 298 12.11 -8.82 -4.58
CA ILE A 298 11.18 -9.28 -3.54
C ILE A 298 10.64 -8.09 -2.77
N MET A 299 9.33 -7.94 -2.75
CA MET A 299 8.59 -6.94 -2.00
C MET A 299 7.77 -7.60 -0.90
N HIS A 300 7.57 -6.89 0.22
CA HIS A 300 6.81 -7.41 1.36
C HIS A 300 6.14 -6.28 2.14
N SER A 301 4.92 -6.52 2.65
CA SER A 301 4.19 -5.49 3.41
C SER A 301 4.72 -5.24 4.82
N LEU A 302 5.57 -6.15 5.32
CA LEU A 302 6.09 -6.15 6.69
C LEU A 302 4.98 -6.12 7.79
N PRO A 303 5.22 -6.62 9.01
CA PRO A 303 6.45 -7.31 9.41
C PRO A 303 6.57 -8.65 8.73
N ARG A 304 7.78 -9.08 8.45
CA ARG A 304 8.04 -10.46 8.05
C ARG A 304 8.11 -11.37 9.29
N ASN A 305 7.70 -12.60 9.12
CA ASN A 305 7.79 -13.64 10.13
C ASN A 305 8.76 -14.73 9.67
N ASP A 306 9.28 -15.51 10.61
CA ASP A 306 10.09 -16.68 10.28
C ASP A 306 9.31 -17.63 9.37
N GLY A 307 9.95 -18.10 8.30
CA GLY A 307 9.35 -19.02 7.33
C GLY A 307 8.58 -18.38 6.18
N GLU A 308 8.49 -17.03 6.10
CA GLU A 308 7.87 -16.35 4.95
C GLU A 308 8.80 -16.29 3.73
N PHE A 309 10.08 -16.02 3.93
CA PHE A 309 11.13 -16.06 2.90
C PHE A 309 12.53 -16.04 3.54
N ASP A 310 13.54 -16.29 2.73
CA ASP A 310 14.94 -16.35 3.17
C ASP A 310 15.51 -14.98 3.53
N PHE A 311 16.01 -14.83 4.75
CA PHE A 311 16.62 -13.58 5.21
C PHE A 311 17.98 -13.28 4.57
N ALA A 312 18.61 -14.26 3.90
CA ALA A 312 19.80 -14.01 3.09
C ALA A 312 19.52 -13.04 1.90
N ILE A 313 18.26 -12.81 1.58
CA ILE A 313 17.84 -11.82 0.57
C ILE A 313 18.16 -10.37 1.01
N ASP A 314 18.27 -10.10 2.33
CA ASP A 314 18.48 -8.75 2.88
C ASP A 314 19.71 -8.03 2.30
N ASP A 315 20.78 -8.75 2.06
CA ASP A 315 22.05 -8.22 1.57
C ASP A 315 22.24 -8.43 0.05
N SER A 316 21.15 -8.67 -0.69
CA SER A 316 21.19 -8.97 -2.12
C SER A 316 20.54 -7.89 -2.98
N ALA A 317 20.74 -7.96 -4.29
CA ALA A 317 20.08 -7.10 -5.26
C ALA A 317 18.56 -7.37 -5.37
N HIS A 318 18.10 -8.50 -4.85
CA HIS A 318 16.69 -8.90 -4.85
C HIS A 318 15.86 -8.22 -3.74
N GLU A 319 16.53 -7.60 -2.72
CA GLU A 319 15.85 -6.92 -1.61
C GLU A 319 15.20 -5.62 -2.07
N LEU A 320 13.87 -5.52 -1.91
CA LEU A 320 13.12 -4.29 -2.17
C LEU A 320 12.22 -3.86 -1.00
N TYR A 321 11.97 -4.70 -0.01
CA TYR A 321 11.05 -4.43 1.09
C TYR A 321 11.53 -3.33 2.05
N PHE A 322 12.83 -3.15 2.24
CA PHE A 322 13.36 -2.00 3.00
C PHE A 322 13.45 -0.74 2.13
N LYS A 323 13.78 -0.87 0.83
CA LYS A 323 13.68 0.24 -0.12
C LYS A 323 12.26 0.77 -0.20
N GLN A 324 11.27 -0.13 -0.25
CA GLN A 324 9.84 0.17 -0.22
C GLN A 324 9.49 1.05 1.00
N ILE A 325 9.98 0.72 2.19
CA ILE A 325 9.75 1.54 3.39
C ILE A 325 10.36 2.94 3.23
N GLY A 326 11.52 3.05 2.60
CA GLY A 326 12.16 4.35 2.30
C GLY A 326 11.30 5.29 1.46
N PHE A 327 10.49 4.74 0.54
CA PHE A 327 9.56 5.51 -0.29
C PHE A 327 8.26 5.92 0.43
N SER A 328 8.03 5.42 1.63
CA SER A 328 6.76 5.67 2.34
C SER A 328 6.52 7.14 2.67
N VAL A 329 7.52 7.88 3.12
CA VAL A 329 7.37 9.28 3.51
C VAL A 329 7.08 10.18 2.31
N PRO A 330 7.89 10.20 1.22
CA PRO A 330 7.60 11.06 0.07
C PRO A 330 6.27 10.75 -0.61
N LEU A 331 5.87 9.46 -0.67
CA LEU A 331 4.56 9.10 -1.22
C LEU A 331 3.41 9.63 -0.35
N ARG A 332 3.52 9.52 0.99
CA ARG A 332 2.50 10.03 1.90
C ARG A 332 2.47 11.56 1.92
N MET A 333 3.62 12.23 1.75
CA MET A 333 3.65 13.67 1.51
C MET A 333 2.86 14.03 0.24
N SER A 334 3.10 13.31 -0.86
CA SER A 334 2.33 13.50 -2.09
C SER A 334 0.83 13.30 -1.87
N LEU A 335 0.44 12.21 -1.22
CA LEU A 335 -0.97 11.91 -0.96
C LEU A 335 -1.65 13.01 -0.13
N LEU A 336 -1.01 13.46 0.95
CA LEU A 336 -1.54 14.52 1.81
C LEU A 336 -1.68 15.85 1.06
N LEU A 337 -0.68 16.24 0.26
CA LEU A 337 -0.75 17.45 -0.56
C LEU A 337 -1.90 17.39 -1.58
N ASN A 338 -2.09 16.25 -2.23
CA ASN A 338 -3.13 16.10 -3.25
C ASN A 338 -4.55 16.02 -2.65
N ILE A 339 -4.70 15.50 -1.42
CA ILE A 339 -6.00 15.37 -0.75
C ILE A 339 -6.37 16.65 0.00
N ILE A 340 -5.45 17.26 0.74
CA ILE A 340 -5.69 18.50 1.51
C ILE A 340 -5.68 19.71 0.57
N GLY A 341 -4.78 19.72 -0.39
CA GLY A 341 -4.51 20.85 -1.27
C GLY A 341 -3.58 21.86 -0.61
N MET A 342 -2.91 22.66 -1.41
CA MET A 342 -2.11 23.81 -0.97
C MET A 342 -2.94 25.08 -1.12
N GLU A 343 -2.89 25.94 -0.14
CA GLU A 343 -3.46 27.31 -0.20
C GLU A 343 -2.54 28.28 -0.91
#